data_e7eb9e477aee6b594d8d10f57c2fa5f6
#
_entry.id   e7eb9e477aee6b594d8d10f57c2fa5f6
#
_cell.length_a   1.000
_cell.length_b   1.000
_cell.length_c   1.000
_cell.angle_alpha   90.00
_cell.angle_beta   90.00
_cell.angle_gamma   90.00
#
_symmetry.space_group_name_H-M   'P 1'
#
loop_
_entity.id
_entity.type
_entity.pdbx_description
1 polymer ?
#
loop_
_entity_poly.entity_id
_entity_poly.type
_entity_poly.pdbx_seq_one_letter_code
_entity_poly.pdbx_strand_id
1 'polypeptide(L)'
;MRYLLFAACILALCYGLFRPESPPDLFEQSDKVMHLLAFAVVAFSSRLAFRRVAGWPFWALLLLLAPLLEWLQHRLQPSRQFSEEDMLANLLGVLLGLIAWLVWQALRKRFMTPQQV
;
A
#
# COMPACT_ATOMS: atom_id res chain seq x y z
N MET A 1 -11.44 10.96 10.74
CA MET A 1 -11.20 9.51 10.83
C MET A 1 -10.33 8.98 9.70
N ARG A 2 -10.67 9.23 8.42
CA ARG A 2 -9.90 8.76 7.26
C ARG A 2 -8.44 9.21 7.25
N TYR A 3 -8.16 10.43 7.66
CA TYR A 3 -6.78 10.94 7.74
C TYR A 3 -5.98 10.31 8.88
N LEU A 4 -6.64 10.01 9.99
CA LEU A 4 -6.01 9.30 11.11
C LEU A 4 -5.66 7.86 10.72
N LEU A 5 -6.56 7.19 10.03
CA LEU A 5 -6.31 5.84 9.49
C LEU A 5 -5.12 5.86 8.53
N PHE A 6 -5.12 6.82 7.60
CA PHE A 6 -4.02 6.98 6.65
C PHE A 6 -2.69 7.22 7.37
N ALA A 7 -2.67 8.16 8.33
CA ALA A 7 -1.46 8.46 9.10
C ALA A 7 -0.96 7.22 9.85
N ALA A 8 -1.85 6.47 10.49
CA ALA A 8 -1.49 5.24 11.18
C ALA A 8 -0.89 4.20 10.23
N CYS A 9 -1.47 4.05 9.05
CA CYS A 9 -0.96 3.12 8.04
C CYS A 9 0.43 3.54 7.53
N ILE A 10 0.65 4.82 7.28
CA ILE A 10 1.95 5.34 6.86
C ILE A 10 3.00 5.14 7.96
N LEU A 11 2.68 5.43 9.20
CA LEU A 11 3.59 5.22 10.32
C LEU A 11 3.95 3.74 10.48
N ALA A 12 2.98 2.86 10.36
CA ALA A 12 3.20 1.41 10.42
C ALA A 12 4.08 0.93 9.25
N LEU A 13 3.85 1.43 8.04
CA LEU A 13 4.67 1.11 6.89
C LEU A 13 6.11 1.58 7.07
N CYS A 14 6.31 2.82 7.50
CA CYS A 14 7.64 3.37 7.75
C CYS A 14 8.38 2.59 8.84
N TYR A 15 7.69 2.24 9.91
CA TYR A 15 8.28 1.41 10.96
C TYR A 15 8.72 0.05 10.41
N GLY A 16 7.87 -0.60 9.63
CA GLY A 16 8.19 -1.91 9.06
C GLY A 16 9.34 -1.87 8.04
N LEU A 17 9.38 -0.81 7.20
CA LEU A 17 10.41 -0.66 6.18
C LEU A 17 11.78 -0.27 6.76
N PHE A 18 11.79 0.59 7.77
CA PHE A 18 13.04 1.19 8.27
C PHE A 18 13.51 0.64 9.61
N ARG A 19 12.85 -0.38 10.13
CA ARG A 19 13.35 -1.08 11.32
C ARG A 19 14.68 -1.80 11.01
N PRO A 20 15.65 -1.82 11.94
CA PRO A 20 16.96 -2.43 11.69
C PRO A 20 16.91 -3.94 11.48
N GLU A 21 15.96 -4.62 12.11
CA GLU A 21 15.82 -6.06 12.05
C GLU A 21 14.69 -6.47 11.13
N SER A 22 14.94 -7.53 10.34
CA SER A 22 13.88 -8.15 9.55
C SER A 22 12.83 -8.77 10.47
N PRO A 23 11.53 -8.68 10.12
CA PRO A 23 10.51 -9.39 10.90
C PRO A 23 10.75 -10.89 10.87
N PRO A 24 10.39 -11.63 11.93
CA PRO A 24 10.54 -13.07 11.94
C PRO A 24 9.72 -13.72 10.83
N ASP A 25 10.28 -14.77 10.22
CA ASP A 25 9.58 -15.52 9.19
C ASP A 25 8.53 -16.43 9.87
N LEU A 26 7.26 -16.15 9.61
CA LEU A 26 6.16 -16.95 10.11
C LEU A 26 5.91 -18.18 9.22
N PHE A 27 6.26 -18.06 7.94
CA PHE A 27 6.18 -19.11 6.94
C PHE A 27 7.08 -18.71 5.76
N GLU A 28 7.29 -19.63 4.83
CA GLU A 28 8.09 -19.34 3.65
C GLU A 28 7.54 -18.13 2.89
N GLN A 29 8.39 -17.14 2.59
CA GLN A 29 8.06 -15.89 1.92
C GLN A 29 7.06 -15.00 2.68
N SER A 30 6.97 -15.13 4.01
CA SER A 30 6.08 -14.30 4.82
C SER A 30 6.42 -12.81 4.72
N ASP A 31 7.68 -12.45 4.56
CA ASP A 31 8.12 -11.06 4.36
C ASP A 31 7.48 -10.45 3.12
N LYS A 32 7.39 -11.18 2.01
CA LYS A 32 6.78 -10.70 0.76
C LYS A 32 5.28 -10.50 0.90
N VAL A 33 4.59 -11.41 1.59
CA VAL A 33 3.17 -11.27 1.89
C VAL A 33 2.93 -10.05 2.78
N MET A 34 3.79 -9.79 3.75
CA MET A 34 3.70 -8.61 4.61
C MET A 34 3.89 -7.32 3.83
N HIS A 35 4.86 -7.25 2.91
CA HIS A 35 5.05 -6.12 2.00
C HIS A 35 3.81 -5.88 1.13
N LEU A 36 3.30 -6.93 0.52
CA LEU A 36 2.10 -6.85 -0.34
C LEU A 36 0.90 -6.31 0.44
N LEU A 37 0.62 -6.87 1.61
CA LEU A 37 -0.51 -6.44 2.44
C LEU A 37 -0.33 -5.01 2.95
N ALA A 38 0.88 -4.64 3.38
CA ALA A 38 1.16 -3.29 3.86
C ALA A 38 0.92 -2.25 2.75
N PHE A 39 1.42 -2.50 1.56
CA PHE A 39 1.22 -1.58 0.43
C PHE A 39 -0.24 -1.55 -0.03
N ALA A 40 -0.94 -2.68 0.01
CA ALA A 40 -2.37 -2.72 -0.31
C ALA A 40 -3.19 -1.86 0.67
N VAL A 41 -2.93 -2.00 1.97
CA VAL A 41 -3.63 -1.23 3.01
C VAL A 41 -3.30 0.26 2.89
N VAL A 42 -2.03 0.61 2.69
CA VAL A 42 -1.62 2.01 2.52
C VAL A 42 -2.23 2.60 1.26
N ALA A 43 -2.23 1.88 0.16
CA ALA A 43 -2.82 2.34 -1.10
C ALA A 43 -4.32 2.60 -0.94
N PHE A 44 -5.04 1.66 -0.35
CA PHE A 44 -6.47 1.81 -0.13
C PHE A 44 -6.79 2.97 0.83
N SER A 45 -6.10 3.03 1.98
CA SER A 45 -6.33 4.08 2.99
C SER A 45 -5.95 5.46 2.47
N SER A 46 -4.87 5.57 1.70
CA SER A 46 -4.49 6.84 1.09
C SER A 46 -5.52 7.32 0.07
N ARG A 47 -6.05 6.41 -0.73
CA ARG A 47 -7.11 6.76 -1.68
C ARG A 47 -8.39 7.19 -0.96
N LEU A 48 -8.72 6.52 0.14
CA LEU A 48 -9.87 6.89 0.97
C LEU A 48 -9.69 8.29 1.57
N ALA A 49 -8.47 8.63 1.99
CA ALA A 49 -8.15 9.96 2.54
C ALA A 49 -8.22 11.06 1.47
N PHE A 50 -7.69 10.79 0.28
CA PHE A 50 -7.51 11.77 -0.79
C PHE A 50 -8.41 11.50 -1.99
N ARG A 51 -9.70 11.27 -1.76
CA ARG A 51 -10.67 10.91 -2.81
C ARG A 51 -10.85 11.99 -3.90
N ARG A 52 -10.53 13.23 -3.57
CA ARG A 52 -10.71 14.37 -4.51
C ARG A 52 -9.56 14.53 -5.49
N VAL A 53 -8.44 13.87 -5.24
CA VAL A 53 -7.31 13.89 -6.17
C VAL A 53 -7.68 13.07 -7.40
N ALA A 54 -7.27 13.54 -8.58
CA ALA A 54 -7.51 12.83 -9.82
C ALA A 54 -6.94 11.40 -9.76
N GLY A 55 -7.70 10.44 -10.30
CA GLY A 55 -7.40 9.02 -10.10
C GLY A 55 -6.08 8.58 -10.72
N TRP A 56 -5.86 8.86 -12.02
CA TRP A 56 -4.69 8.32 -12.70
C TRP A 56 -3.35 8.87 -12.16
N PRO A 57 -3.19 10.18 -11.86
CA PRO A 57 -1.92 10.64 -11.28
C PRO A 57 -1.70 10.14 -9.87
N PHE A 58 -2.76 9.95 -9.10
CA PHE A 58 -2.67 9.37 -7.76
C PHE A 58 -2.10 7.94 -7.81
N TRP A 59 -2.67 7.09 -8.65
CA TRP A 59 -2.23 5.70 -8.77
C TRP A 59 -0.85 5.59 -9.43
N ALA A 60 -0.55 6.45 -10.41
CA ALA A 60 0.78 6.52 -11.00
C ALA A 60 1.85 6.87 -9.96
N LEU A 61 1.56 7.82 -9.07
CA LEU A 61 2.47 8.19 -7.98
C LEU A 61 2.72 7.00 -7.05
N LEU A 62 1.67 6.27 -6.65
CA LEU A 62 1.83 5.11 -5.77
C LEU A 62 2.65 4.00 -6.43
N LEU A 63 2.42 3.76 -7.73
CA LEU A 63 3.19 2.76 -8.48
C LEU A 63 4.67 3.15 -8.60
N LEU A 64 4.99 4.43 -8.67
CA LEU A 64 6.38 4.92 -8.65
C LEU A 64 7.00 4.83 -7.25
N LEU A 65 6.22 5.14 -6.22
CA LEU A 65 6.71 5.12 -4.84
C LEU A 65 7.05 3.70 -4.37
N ALA A 66 6.34 2.69 -4.85
CA ALA A 66 6.56 1.31 -4.41
C ALA A 66 8.01 0.85 -4.66
N PRO A 67 8.56 0.90 -5.90
CA PRO A 67 9.97 0.56 -6.13
C PRO A 67 10.94 1.57 -5.50
N LEU A 68 10.56 2.85 -5.45
CA LEU A 68 11.42 3.89 -4.86
C LEU A 68 11.63 3.65 -3.37
N LEU A 69 10.60 3.24 -2.64
CA LEU A 69 10.70 2.95 -1.21
C LEU A 69 11.58 1.72 -0.95
N GLU A 70 11.52 0.70 -1.80
CA GLU A 70 12.40 -0.45 -1.71
C GLU A 70 13.86 -0.05 -1.94
N TRP A 71 14.11 0.77 -2.96
CA TRP A 71 15.44 1.29 -3.24
C TRP A 71 15.96 2.14 -2.08
N LEU A 72 15.12 3.02 -1.53
CA LEU A 72 15.46 3.87 -0.41
C LEU A 72 15.74 3.06 0.86
N GLN A 73 14.96 2.02 1.12
CA GLN A 73 15.20 1.10 2.22
C GLN A 73 16.58 0.47 2.12
N HIS A 74 16.94 0.01 0.93
CA HIS A 74 18.27 -0.56 0.69
C HIS A 74 19.39 0.47 0.91
N ARG A 75 19.20 1.71 0.47
CA ARG A 75 20.19 2.79 0.63
C ARG A 75 20.39 3.20 2.08
N LEU A 76 19.32 3.26 2.86
CA LEU A 76 19.37 3.67 4.27
C LEU A 76 19.73 2.53 5.21
N GLN A 77 19.49 1.30 4.82
CA GLN A 77 19.74 0.09 5.60
C GLN A 77 20.52 -0.92 4.78
N PRO A 78 21.86 -0.75 4.63
CA PRO A 78 22.67 -1.66 3.81
C PRO A 78 22.67 -3.11 4.30
N SER A 79 22.30 -3.33 5.58
CA SER A 79 22.15 -4.69 6.14
C SER A 79 20.97 -5.45 5.54
N ARG A 80 20.01 -4.74 4.93
CA ARG A 80 18.90 -5.35 4.21
C ARG A 80 19.23 -5.39 2.73
N GLN A 81 19.18 -6.59 2.16
CA GLN A 81 19.48 -6.77 0.75
C GLN A 81 18.36 -6.23 -0.13
N PHE A 82 18.75 -5.55 -1.21
CA PHE A 82 17.79 -5.19 -2.26
C PHE A 82 17.20 -6.45 -2.89
N SER A 83 15.88 -6.49 -3.00
CA SER A 83 15.16 -7.63 -3.54
C SER A 83 14.18 -7.18 -4.62
N GLU A 84 14.37 -7.71 -5.84
CA GLU A 84 13.41 -7.49 -6.92
C GLU A 84 12.06 -8.09 -6.60
N GLU A 85 12.05 -9.21 -5.86
CA GLU A 85 10.80 -9.86 -5.42
C GLU A 85 10.03 -8.98 -4.43
N ASP A 86 10.73 -8.31 -3.52
CA ASP A 86 10.08 -7.37 -2.59
C ASP A 86 9.54 -6.15 -3.33
N MET A 87 10.27 -5.65 -4.32
CA MET A 87 9.80 -4.58 -5.19
C MET A 87 8.52 -5.00 -5.94
N LEU A 88 8.51 -6.21 -6.47
CA LEU A 88 7.33 -6.76 -7.15
C LEU A 88 6.16 -6.92 -6.16
N ALA A 89 6.42 -7.40 -4.95
CA ALA A 89 5.39 -7.51 -3.91
C ALA A 89 4.78 -6.15 -3.56
N ASN A 90 5.61 -5.11 -3.47
CA ASN A 90 5.14 -3.74 -3.23
C ASN A 90 4.23 -3.26 -4.36
N LEU A 91 4.63 -3.48 -5.61
CA LEU A 91 3.81 -3.11 -6.79
C LEU A 91 2.48 -3.88 -6.82
N LEU A 92 2.53 -5.18 -6.57
CA LEU A 92 1.31 -6.02 -6.50
C LEU A 92 0.40 -5.57 -5.36
N GLY A 93 0.97 -5.13 -4.24
CA GLY A 93 0.21 -4.56 -3.13
C GLY A 93 -0.56 -3.31 -3.54
N VAL A 94 0.09 -2.39 -4.26
CA VAL A 94 -0.58 -1.18 -4.78
C VAL A 94 -1.70 -1.56 -5.75
N LEU A 95 -1.46 -2.52 -6.65
CA LEU A 95 -2.48 -3.00 -7.58
C LEU A 95 -3.66 -3.64 -6.84
N LEU A 96 -3.39 -4.41 -5.80
CA LEU A 96 -4.44 -5.00 -4.96
C LEU A 96 -5.26 -3.90 -4.27
N GLY A 97 -4.62 -2.85 -3.77
CA GLY A 97 -5.28 -1.68 -3.20
C GLY A 97 -6.18 -0.98 -4.22
N LEU A 98 -5.71 -0.86 -5.47
CA LEU A 98 -6.52 -0.29 -6.56
C LEU A 98 -7.75 -1.16 -6.84
N ILE A 99 -7.58 -2.47 -6.94
CA ILE A 99 -8.70 -3.39 -7.17
C ILE A 99 -9.71 -3.29 -6.03
N ALA A 100 -9.23 -3.31 -4.79
CA ALA A 100 -10.08 -3.17 -3.61
C ALA A 100 -10.85 -1.84 -3.64
N TRP A 101 -10.21 -0.76 -4.06
CA TRP A 101 -10.86 0.54 -4.20
C TRP A 101 -11.96 0.53 -5.27
N LEU A 102 -11.70 -0.07 -6.42
CA LEU A 102 -12.70 -0.17 -7.49
C LEU A 102 -13.90 -1.02 -7.06
N VAL A 103 -13.66 -2.12 -6.35
CA VAL A 103 -14.73 -2.95 -5.78
C VAL A 103 -15.52 -2.15 -4.75
N TRP A 104 -14.85 -1.44 -3.86
CA TRP A 104 -15.48 -0.57 -2.86
C TRP A 104 -16.39 0.47 -3.50
N GLN A 105 -15.92 1.15 -4.57
CA GLN A 105 -16.71 2.13 -5.29
C GLN A 105 -17.95 1.49 -5.94
N ALA A 106 -17.78 0.32 -6.56
CA ALA A 106 -18.89 -0.39 -7.21
C ALA A 106 -19.98 -0.79 -6.21
N LEU A 107 -19.55 -1.34 -5.06
CA LEU A 107 -20.48 -1.72 -4.00
C LEU A 107 -21.18 -0.49 -3.40
N ARG A 108 -20.43 0.59 -3.21
CA ARG A 108 -20.98 1.82 -2.67
C ARG A 108 -22.04 2.42 -3.60
N LYS A 109 -21.79 2.43 -4.89
CA LYS A 109 -22.77 2.89 -5.89
C LYS A 109 -24.02 2.02 -5.87
N ARG A 110 -23.85 0.71 -5.73
CA ARG A 110 -24.98 -0.23 -5.75
C ARG A 110 -25.88 -0.10 -4.52
N PHE A 111 -25.30 0.06 -3.34
CA PHE A 111 -26.03 -0.01 -2.07
C PHE A 111 -26.35 1.35 -1.45
N MET A 112 -25.62 2.41 -1.83
CA MET A 112 -25.75 3.74 -1.20
C MET A 112 -26.33 4.80 -2.13
N THR A 113 -26.59 4.50 -3.40
CA THR A 113 -27.30 5.42 -4.28
C THR A 113 -28.77 5.38 -3.89
N PRO A 114 -29.38 6.52 -3.52
CA PRO A 114 -30.81 6.55 -3.28
C PRO A 114 -31.52 6.08 -4.57
N GLN A 115 -32.39 5.09 -4.43
CA GLN A 115 -33.28 4.75 -5.52
C GLN A 115 -34.18 5.96 -5.75
N GLN A 116 -33.84 6.75 -6.75
CA GLN A 116 -34.79 7.72 -7.24
C GLN A 116 -35.93 6.93 -7.90
N VAL A 117 -37.00 6.91 -7.21
CA VAL A 117 -38.24 6.37 -7.75
C VAL A 117 -38.73 7.27 -8.87
#